data_0d327cb8d25050c863c833b870259014
#
_entry.id   0d327cb8d25050c863c833b870259014
#
_cell.length_a   1.000
_cell.length_b   1.000
_cell.length_c   1.000
_cell.angle_alpha   90.00
_cell.angle_beta   90.00
_cell.angle_gamma   90.00
#
_symmetry.space_group_name_H-M   'P 1'
#
loop_
_entity.id
_entity.type
_entity.pdbx_description
1 polymer ?
#
loop_
_entity_poly.entity_id
_entity_poly.type
_entity_poly.pdbx_seq_one_letter_code
_entity_poly.pdbx_strand_id
1 'polypeptide(L)'
;VTDNAENAPAVLEGKIPFEEMVYIEGDDAGQYFIQNVRTEFTATLVHSRKVGIRALVEMEIGMEKLADEETTTDLESEVSVYKKFRPVHLLELHTMKKDTYRIKEEITLPGTKESVGQLLLTDVSSRKLEIRPGQDEMFLTGELLVFCMYRSEEGKTDWLEQSVPYEGRISCDGVE
;
A
#
# COMPACT_ATOMS: atom_id res chain seq x y z
N VAL A 1 19.68 -26.36 -10.43
CA VAL A 1 19.76 -26.46 -8.96
C VAL A 1 20.54 -27.73 -8.69
N THR A 2 21.77 -27.59 -8.24
CA THR A 2 22.63 -28.74 -7.89
C THR A 2 22.44 -29.04 -6.42
N ASP A 3 22.06 -30.25 -6.13
CA ASP A 3 21.72 -30.81 -4.81
C ASP A 3 22.95 -31.06 -3.90
N ASN A 4 23.92 -30.18 -3.94
CA ASN A 4 25.07 -30.31 -3.06
C ASN A 4 24.95 -29.37 -1.87
N ALA A 5 25.09 -29.87 -0.66
CA ALA A 5 25.03 -29.12 0.59
C ALA A 5 25.98 -27.88 0.61
N GLU A 6 27.03 -27.90 -0.21
CA GLU A 6 27.96 -26.76 -0.40
C GLU A 6 27.39 -25.62 -1.22
N ASN A 7 26.29 -25.82 -2.00
CA ASN A 7 25.62 -24.83 -2.83
C ASN A 7 24.22 -24.44 -2.33
N ALA A 8 24.00 -24.51 -1.06
CA ALA A 8 22.74 -24.10 -0.47
C ALA A 8 22.46 -22.62 -0.75
N PRO A 9 21.23 -22.24 -1.14
CA PRO A 9 20.87 -20.86 -1.37
C PRO A 9 21.09 -20.03 -0.11
N ALA A 10 21.72 -18.88 -0.26
CA ALA A 10 21.91 -17.90 0.80
C ALA A 10 21.13 -16.63 0.46
N VAL A 11 20.56 -16.00 1.47
CA VAL A 11 19.87 -14.74 1.33
C VAL A 11 20.79 -13.62 1.80
N LEU A 12 20.94 -12.59 0.97
CA LEU A 12 21.61 -11.34 1.31
C LEU A 12 20.53 -10.26 1.38
N GLU A 13 20.37 -9.66 2.54
CA GLU A 13 19.47 -8.55 2.77
C GLU A 13 20.26 -7.28 3.05
N GLY A 14 19.80 -6.17 2.50
CA GLY A 14 20.44 -4.87 2.71
C GLY A 14 19.45 -3.73 2.48
N LYS A 15 19.73 -2.57 3.08
CA LYS A 15 18.98 -1.32 2.89
C LYS A 15 19.88 -0.32 2.19
N ILE A 16 19.38 0.25 1.10
CA ILE A 16 20.05 1.31 0.36
C ILE A 16 19.23 2.58 0.57
N PRO A 17 19.64 3.50 1.44
CA PRO A 17 18.95 4.76 1.62
C PRO A 17 19.12 5.61 0.36
N PHE A 18 18.08 6.35 0.00
CA PHE A 18 18.14 7.39 -1.03
C PHE A 18 17.38 8.61 -0.55
N GLU A 19 17.78 9.76 -1.03
CA GLU A 19 17.16 11.05 -0.78
C GLU A 19 17.17 11.84 -2.09
N GLU A 20 16.04 12.42 -2.42
CA GLU A 20 15.90 13.27 -3.61
C GLU A 20 15.10 14.52 -3.25
N MET A 21 15.54 15.67 -3.75
CA MET A 21 14.88 16.95 -3.52
C MET A 21 14.07 17.32 -4.76
N VAL A 22 12.74 17.40 -4.58
CA VAL A 22 11.82 17.79 -5.63
C VAL A 22 11.28 19.19 -5.35
N TYR A 23 11.43 20.09 -6.31
CA TYR A 23 10.87 21.43 -6.22
C TYR A 23 9.43 21.41 -6.75
N ILE A 24 8.49 21.79 -5.90
CA ILE A 24 7.09 21.87 -6.24
C ILE A 24 6.67 23.34 -6.13
N GLU A 25 6.13 23.89 -7.20
CA GLU A 25 5.48 25.20 -7.16
C GLU A 25 4.12 25.06 -6.47
N GLY A 26 3.95 25.64 -5.32
CA GLY A 26 2.73 25.52 -4.54
C GLY A 26 2.70 26.46 -3.34
N ASP A 27 1.55 26.49 -2.68
CA ASP A 27 1.30 27.28 -1.47
C ASP A 27 1.69 26.45 -0.24
N ASP A 28 2.31 27.10 0.77
CA ASP A 28 2.73 26.46 2.03
C ASP A 28 1.55 25.89 2.86
N ALA A 29 0.31 26.20 2.48
CA ALA A 29 -0.89 25.77 3.19
C ALA A 29 -1.45 24.41 2.74
N GLY A 30 -0.82 23.72 1.77
CA GLY A 30 -1.25 22.42 1.25
C GLY A 30 -0.67 21.24 2.01
N GLN A 31 -1.40 20.13 2.01
CA GLN A 31 -0.90 18.84 2.49
C GLN A 31 -0.30 18.07 1.31
N TYR A 32 1.01 17.75 1.41
CA TYR A 32 1.69 16.96 0.39
C TYR A 32 1.53 15.47 0.64
N PHE A 33 1.38 14.71 -0.42
CA PHE A 33 1.31 13.26 -0.37
C PHE A 33 2.10 12.63 -1.52
N ILE A 34 2.52 11.40 -1.30
CA ILE A 34 3.18 10.56 -2.30
C ILE A 34 2.28 9.36 -2.56
N GLN A 35 2.02 9.07 -3.83
CA GLN A 35 1.22 7.94 -4.26
C GLN A 35 1.85 7.26 -5.48
N ASN A 36 1.29 6.11 -5.87
CA ASN A 36 1.69 5.36 -7.07
C ASN A 36 3.20 5.07 -7.15
N VAL A 37 3.81 4.76 -6.00
CA VAL A 37 5.23 4.41 -5.96
C VAL A 37 5.47 3.09 -6.68
N ARG A 38 6.29 3.13 -7.73
CA ARG A 38 6.72 1.95 -8.49
C ARG A 38 8.23 1.86 -8.43
N THR A 39 8.73 0.65 -8.28
CA THR A 39 10.17 0.41 -8.24
C THR A 39 10.53 -0.68 -9.24
N GLU A 40 11.42 -0.36 -10.16
CA GLU A 40 12.08 -1.32 -11.03
C GLU A 40 13.52 -1.48 -10.58
N PHE A 41 14.01 -2.70 -10.51
CA PHE A 41 15.38 -2.93 -10.13
C PHE A 41 16.05 -3.98 -11.00
N THR A 42 17.36 -3.84 -11.14
CA THR A 42 18.22 -4.80 -11.81
C THR A 42 19.39 -5.14 -10.89
N ALA A 43 19.60 -6.42 -10.69
CA ALA A 43 20.75 -6.93 -9.95
C ALA A 43 21.70 -7.65 -10.90
N THR A 44 22.99 -7.34 -10.82
CA THR A 44 24.04 -7.95 -11.64
C THR A 44 25.17 -8.46 -10.76
N LEU A 45 25.62 -9.67 -11.03
CA LEU A 45 26.82 -10.20 -10.39
C LEU A 45 28.05 -9.58 -11.07
N VAL A 46 28.75 -8.71 -10.36
CA VAL A 46 29.98 -8.06 -10.84
C VAL A 46 31.18 -9.01 -10.70
N HIS A 47 31.28 -9.68 -9.58
CA HIS A 47 32.21 -10.79 -9.32
C HIS A 47 31.73 -11.58 -8.08
N SER A 48 32.41 -12.67 -7.73
CA SER A 48 31.96 -13.62 -6.68
C SER A 48 31.62 -13.03 -5.29
N ARG A 49 32.02 -11.77 -5.02
CA ARG A 49 31.78 -11.06 -3.76
C ARG A 49 31.14 -9.69 -3.96
N LYS A 50 30.68 -9.36 -5.18
CA LYS A 50 30.11 -8.04 -5.47
C LYS A 50 28.90 -8.15 -6.36
N VAL A 51 27.77 -7.68 -5.87
CA VAL A 51 26.52 -7.50 -6.60
C VAL A 51 26.30 -6.02 -6.85
N GLY A 52 26.06 -5.66 -8.10
CA GLY A 52 25.63 -4.33 -8.50
C GLY A 52 24.11 -4.28 -8.50
N ILE A 53 23.53 -3.25 -7.92
CA ILE A 53 22.08 -3.01 -7.92
C ILE A 53 21.84 -1.64 -8.56
N ARG A 54 20.90 -1.62 -9.48
CA ARG A 54 20.34 -0.39 -10.06
C ARG A 54 18.85 -0.40 -9.83
N ALA A 55 18.32 0.66 -9.25
CA ALA A 55 16.89 0.85 -9.05
C ALA A 55 16.42 2.12 -9.75
N LEU A 56 15.21 2.06 -10.30
CA LEU A 56 14.44 3.19 -10.78
C LEU A 56 13.21 3.27 -9.90
N VAL A 57 13.01 4.41 -9.25
CA VAL A 57 11.84 4.65 -8.40
C VAL A 57 11.02 5.75 -9.04
N GLU A 58 9.81 5.41 -9.44
CA GLU A 58 8.80 6.36 -9.94
C GLU A 58 7.78 6.61 -8.83
N MET A 59 7.40 7.87 -8.66
CA MET A 59 6.41 8.26 -7.68
C MET A 59 5.61 9.46 -8.18
N GLU A 60 4.36 9.54 -7.79
CA GLU A 60 3.53 10.73 -7.97
C GLU A 60 3.52 11.53 -6.68
N ILE A 61 3.86 12.81 -6.78
CA ILE A 61 3.80 13.75 -5.67
C ILE A 61 2.66 14.70 -5.96
N GLY A 62 1.70 14.77 -5.05
CA GLY A 62 0.55 15.67 -5.14
C GLY A 62 0.47 16.59 -3.92
N MET A 63 -0.26 17.67 -4.10
CA MET A 63 -0.64 18.58 -3.03
C MET A 63 -2.16 18.69 -3.00
N GLU A 64 -2.73 18.55 -1.83
CA GLU A 64 -4.16 18.76 -1.58
C GLU A 64 -4.33 19.96 -0.68
N LYS A 65 -5.23 20.85 -1.05
CA LYS A 65 -5.60 22.04 -0.28
C LYS A 65 -7.11 22.08 -0.13
N LEU A 66 -7.57 22.11 1.10
CA LEU A 66 -8.97 22.38 1.42
C LEU A 66 -9.14 23.88 1.60
N ALA A 67 -10.16 24.42 0.98
CA ALA A 67 -10.52 25.83 1.12
C ALA A 67 -12.03 25.97 1.18
N ASP A 68 -12.49 26.82 2.08
CA ASP A 68 -13.91 27.24 2.12
C ASP A 68 -14.07 28.39 1.16
N GLU A 69 -15.01 28.26 0.23
CA GLU A 69 -15.34 29.31 -0.72
C GLU A 69 -16.81 29.70 -0.63
N GLU A 70 -17.04 31.00 -0.60
CA GLU A 70 -18.39 31.53 -0.62
C GLU A 70 -18.88 31.65 -2.07
N THR A 71 -20.09 31.16 -2.33
CA THR A 71 -20.73 31.28 -3.61
C THR A 71 -22.13 31.88 -3.46
N THR A 72 -22.56 32.69 -4.47
CA THR A 72 -23.89 33.27 -4.49
C THR A 72 -24.91 32.18 -4.82
N THR A 73 -25.84 31.94 -3.92
CA THR A 73 -26.93 30.96 -4.08
C THR A 73 -28.23 31.60 -4.55
N ASP A 74 -28.51 32.86 -4.15
CA ASP A 74 -29.67 33.60 -4.55
C ASP A 74 -29.42 35.12 -4.50
N LEU A 75 -30.34 35.90 -5.09
CA LEU A 75 -30.33 37.34 -5.10
C LEU A 75 -31.70 37.86 -4.61
N GLU A 76 -31.68 38.66 -3.56
CA GLU A 76 -32.84 39.46 -3.12
C GLU A 76 -32.79 40.85 -3.75
N SER A 77 -33.91 41.34 -4.30
CA SER A 77 -33.98 42.64 -4.96
C SER A 77 -35.37 43.24 -4.80
N GLU A 78 -35.42 44.55 -4.55
CA GLU A 78 -36.68 45.32 -4.51
C GLU A 78 -37.31 45.49 -5.90
N VAL A 79 -36.55 45.31 -6.96
CA VAL A 79 -37.02 45.34 -8.35
C VAL A 79 -37.20 43.95 -8.91
N SER A 80 -38.14 43.82 -9.86
CA SER A 80 -38.35 42.52 -10.53
C SER A 80 -37.14 42.13 -11.34
N VAL A 81 -36.55 40.96 -11.02
CA VAL A 81 -35.38 40.41 -11.69
C VAL A 81 -35.68 39.03 -12.27
N TYR A 82 -35.07 38.72 -13.40
CA TYR A 82 -35.13 37.41 -13.98
C TYR A 82 -33.95 36.55 -13.42
N LYS A 83 -34.27 35.44 -12.73
CA LYS A 83 -33.27 34.54 -12.17
C LYS A 83 -33.14 33.30 -13.04
N LYS A 84 -31.91 32.90 -13.31
CA LYS A 84 -31.58 31.64 -13.97
C LYS A 84 -30.66 30.85 -13.06
N PHE A 85 -31.10 29.67 -12.67
CA PHE A 85 -30.31 28.75 -11.82
C PHE A 85 -29.65 27.68 -12.66
N ARG A 86 -28.45 27.32 -12.26
CA ARG A 86 -27.70 26.16 -12.80
C ARG A 86 -27.26 25.31 -11.64
N PRO A 87 -27.62 24.00 -11.63
CA PRO A 87 -27.10 23.09 -10.62
C PRO A 87 -25.58 22.91 -10.79
N VAL A 88 -24.86 22.96 -9.70
CA VAL A 88 -23.42 22.68 -9.63
C VAL A 88 -23.23 21.55 -8.64
N HIS A 89 -22.52 20.51 -9.08
CA HIS A 89 -22.13 19.41 -8.20
C HIS A 89 -20.74 19.70 -7.70
N LEU A 90 -20.61 19.81 -6.39
CA LEU A 90 -19.35 20.02 -5.69
C LEU A 90 -19.00 18.75 -4.94
N LEU A 91 -17.69 18.49 -4.81
CA LEU A 91 -17.16 17.44 -3.95
C LEU A 91 -16.73 18.09 -2.64
N GLU A 92 -17.15 17.51 -1.56
CA GLU A 92 -16.81 17.90 -0.20
C GLU A 92 -16.05 16.74 0.47
N LEU A 93 -14.99 17.06 1.21
CA LEU A 93 -14.34 16.07 2.07
C LEU A 93 -15.18 15.93 3.34
N HIS A 94 -15.96 14.86 3.42
CA HIS A 94 -16.80 14.58 4.58
C HIS A 94 -15.97 14.17 5.78
N THR A 95 -15.06 13.23 5.61
CA THR A 95 -14.19 12.75 6.70
C THR A 95 -12.89 12.14 6.16
N MET A 96 -11.83 12.24 6.94
CA MET A 96 -10.56 11.58 6.69
C MET A 96 -10.07 10.95 7.98
N LYS A 97 -9.80 9.64 7.97
CA LYS A 97 -9.28 8.93 9.11
C LYS A 97 -8.09 8.07 8.72
N LYS A 98 -7.07 8.07 9.59
CA LYS A 98 -5.92 7.17 9.49
C LYS A 98 -5.97 6.20 10.65
N ASP A 99 -5.98 4.91 10.35
CA ASP A 99 -6.01 3.86 11.36
C ASP A 99 -5.01 2.75 11.03
N THR A 100 -4.76 1.89 12.01
CA THR A 100 -3.86 0.74 11.87
C THR A 100 -4.60 -0.52 12.24
N TYR A 101 -4.80 -1.39 11.26
CA TYR A 101 -5.38 -2.70 11.47
C TYR A 101 -4.27 -3.75 11.63
N ARG A 102 -4.32 -4.52 12.73
CA ARG A 102 -3.33 -5.55 13.03
C ARG A 102 -3.93 -6.93 12.83
N ILE A 103 -3.27 -7.72 12.00
CA ILE A 103 -3.64 -9.10 11.71
C ILE A 103 -2.56 -10.00 12.30
N LYS A 104 -2.98 -11.06 12.98
CA LYS A 104 -2.10 -12.12 13.47
C LYS A 104 -2.73 -13.46 13.11
N GLU A 105 -2.05 -14.18 12.23
CA GLU A 105 -2.49 -15.49 11.75
C GLU A 105 -1.35 -16.49 11.81
N GLU A 106 -1.70 -17.75 12.00
CA GLU A 106 -0.75 -18.87 11.98
C GLU A 106 -0.96 -19.69 10.71
N ILE A 107 0.09 -19.86 9.94
CA ILE A 107 0.08 -20.63 8.71
C ILE A 107 0.66 -22.02 8.98
N THR A 108 -0.15 -23.03 8.69
CA THR A 108 0.28 -24.42 8.84
C THR A 108 0.72 -24.98 7.49
N LEU A 109 1.89 -25.59 7.46
CA LEU A 109 2.36 -26.29 6.27
C LEU A 109 1.47 -27.49 5.95
N PRO A 110 1.13 -27.72 4.67
CA PRO A 110 0.52 -28.98 4.24
C PRO A 110 1.38 -30.18 4.62
N GLY A 111 0.74 -31.28 5.01
CA GLY A 111 1.46 -32.51 5.38
C GLY A 111 2.30 -33.15 4.26
N THR A 112 2.16 -32.65 3.02
CA THR A 112 2.99 -33.07 1.87
C THR A 112 4.33 -32.33 1.79
N LYS A 113 4.55 -31.32 2.64
CA LYS A 113 5.78 -30.52 2.69
C LYS A 113 6.62 -30.92 3.91
N GLU A 114 7.92 -30.81 3.75
CA GLU A 114 8.88 -31.07 4.84
C GLU A 114 8.84 -29.94 5.88
N SER A 115 9.19 -30.29 7.12
CA SER A 115 9.22 -29.34 8.23
C SER A 115 10.19 -28.19 7.99
N VAL A 116 9.81 -26.98 8.44
CA VAL A 116 10.66 -25.79 8.34
C VAL A 116 11.83 -25.88 9.30
N GLY A 117 13.02 -25.91 8.76
CA GLY A 117 14.25 -25.75 9.55
C GLY A 117 14.68 -24.29 9.67
N GLN A 118 14.63 -23.54 8.55
CA GLN A 118 15.04 -22.15 8.50
C GLN A 118 14.23 -21.36 7.47
N LEU A 119 13.66 -20.22 7.86
CA LEU A 119 13.08 -19.27 6.91
C LEU A 119 14.20 -18.54 6.18
N LEU A 120 14.11 -18.49 4.84
CA LEU A 120 15.07 -17.82 3.96
C LEU A 120 14.53 -16.47 3.47
N LEU A 121 13.25 -16.43 3.06
CA LEU A 121 12.61 -15.24 2.56
C LEU A 121 11.12 -15.28 2.91
N THR A 122 10.58 -14.15 3.34
CA THR A 122 9.14 -13.97 3.55
C THR A 122 8.71 -12.69 2.87
N ASP A 123 7.56 -12.74 2.21
CA ASP A 123 6.91 -11.58 1.63
C ASP A 123 5.42 -11.63 1.94
N VAL A 124 4.82 -10.45 2.19
CA VAL A 124 3.39 -10.31 2.42
C VAL A 124 2.87 -9.14 1.61
N SER A 125 1.92 -9.42 0.75
CA SER A 125 1.26 -8.39 -0.05
C SER A 125 -0.25 -8.39 0.17
N SER A 126 -0.85 -7.18 0.28
CA SER A 126 -2.30 -7.03 0.37
C SER A 126 -2.91 -7.07 -1.03
N ARG A 127 -3.98 -7.84 -1.18
CA ARG A 127 -4.73 -7.99 -2.43
C ARG A 127 -6.23 -7.86 -2.17
N LYS A 128 -6.98 -7.54 -3.21
CA LYS A 128 -8.46 -7.48 -3.20
C LYS A 128 -8.99 -6.61 -2.04
N LEU A 129 -8.30 -5.52 -1.74
CA LEU A 129 -8.77 -4.60 -0.73
C LEU A 129 -10.04 -3.92 -1.22
N GLU A 130 -11.13 -4.10 -0.48
CA GLU A 130 -12.39 -3.42 -0.66
C GLU A 130 -12.77 -2.67 0.61
N ILE A 131 -13.29 -1.47 0.43
CA ILE A 131 -13.80 -0.63 1.51
C ILE A 131 -15.25 -0.31 1.18
N ARG A 132 -16.16 -0.53 2.12
CA ARG A 132 -17.58 -0.24 1.97
C ARG A 132 -18.07 0.61 3.12
N PRO A 133 -18.86 1.66 2.86
CA PRO A 133 -19.48 2.44 3.91
C PRO A 133 -20.53 1.61 4.66
N GLY A 134 -20.70 1.91 5.92
CA GLY A 134 -21.76 1.45 6.81
C GLY A 134 -22.22 2.59 7.69
N GLN A 135 -23.14 2.35 8.61
CA GLN A 135 -23.62 3.40 9.51
C GLN A 135 -22.52 3.73 10.54
N ASP A 136 -21.96 4.93 10.45
CA ASP A 136 -20.86 5.43 11.30
C ASP A 136 -19.60 4.54 11.31
N GLU A 137 -19.43 3.69 10.30
CA GLU A 137 -18.27 2.83 10.17
C GLU A 137 -17.93 2.52 8.69
N MET A 138 -16.70 2.11 8.46
CA MET A 138 -16.24 1.58 7.18
C MET A 138 -15.87 0.11 7.37
N PHE A 139 -16.44 -0.76 6.52
CA PHE A 139 -16.05 -2.16 6.43
C PHE A 139 -14.86 -2.31 5.50
N LEU A 140 -13.87 -3.04 5.99
CA LEU A 140 -12.65 -3.34 5.27
C LEU A 140 -12.58 -4.84 5.05
N THR A 141 -12.42 -5.29 3.81
CA THR A 141 -12.17 -6.70 3.48
C THR A 141 -11.01 -6.82 2.50
N GLY A 142 -10.27 -7.89 2.57
CA GLY A 142 -9.16 -8.14 1.68
C GLY A 142 -8.50 -9.49 1.90
N GLU A 143 -7.41 -9.72 1.19
CA GLU A 143 -6.58 -10.91 1.33
C GLU A 143 -5.11 -10.51 1.47
N LEU A 144 -4.40 -11.16 2.39
CA LEU A 144 -2.95 -11.15 2.45
C LEU A 144 -2.41 -12.35 1.68
N LEU A 145 -1.67 -12.11 0.62
CA LEU A 145 -0.86 -13.14 0.00
C LEU A 145 0.46 -13.25 0.75
N VAL A 146 0.65 -14.38 1.41
CA VAL A 146 1.86 -14.67 2.17
C VAL A 146 2.70 -15.65 1.37
N PHE A 147 3.93 -15.26 1.08
CA PHE A 147 4.94 -16.09 0.46
C PHE A 147 6.06 -16.37 1.46
N CYS A 148 6.43 -17.64 1.63
CA CYS A 148 7.55 -18.06 2.46
C CYS A 148 8.43 -19.01 1.68
N MET A 149 9.71 -18.69 1.55
CA MET A 149 10.73 -19.63 1.10
C MET A 149 11.55 -20.07 2.30
N TYR A 150 11.78 -21.36 2.43
CA TYR A 150 12.44 -21.93 3.58
C TYR A 150 13.38 -23.07 3.19
N ARG A 151 14.28 -23.38 4.08
CA ARG A 151 15.08 -24.61 4.06
C ARG A 151 14.43 -25.59 5.03
N SER A 152 14.18 -26.82 4.56
CA SER A 152 13.68 -27.89 5.42
C SER A 152 14.75 -28.38 6.41
N GLU A 153 14.35 -29.14 7.42
CA GLU A 153 15.26 -29.79 8.35
C GLU A 153 16.23 -30.78 7.64
N GLU A 154 15.81 -31.34 6.50
CA GLU A 154 16.62 -32.18 5.64
C GLU A 154 17.56 -31.39 4.70
N GLY A 155 17.55 -30.07 4.75
CA GLY A 155 18.42 -29.19 3.98
C GLY A 155 17.93 -28.83 2.58
N LYS A 156 16.72 -29.25 2.19
CA LYS A 156 16.11 -28.90 0.89
C LYS A 156 15.46 -27.53 0.94
N THR A 157 15.48 -26.81 -0.18
CA THR A 157 14.79 -25.53 -0.31
C THR A 157 13.41 -25.76 -0.90
N ASP A 158 12.39 -25.28 -0.21
CA ASP A 158 11.00 -25.31 -0.64
C ASP A 158 10.31 -23.97 -0.33
N TRP A 159 9.08 -23.80 -0.76
CA TRP A 159 8.31 -22.57 -0.57
C TRP A 159 6.83 -22.87 -0.32
N LEU A 160 6.16 -21.93 0.30
CA LEU A 160 4.74 -21.91 0.52
C LEU A 160 4.18 -20.56 0.07
N GLU A 161 3.04 -20.59 -0.60
CA GLU A 161 2.22 -19.42 -0.88
C GLU A 161 0.81 -19.69 -0.38
N GLN A 162 0.27 -18.77 0.40
CA GLN A 162 -1.07 -18.90 0.97
C GLN A 162 -1.76 -17.55 1.00
N SER A 163 -3.05 -17.53 0.62
CA SER A 163 -3.93 -16.38 0.79
C SER A 163 -4.64 -16.47 2.14
N VAL A 164 -4.56 -15.40 2.91
CA VAL A 164 -5.20 -15.25 4.22
C VAL A 164 -6.22 -14.13 4.11
N PRO A 165 -7.53 -14.44 4.14
CA PRO A 165 -8.56 -13.42 4.14
C PRO A 165 -8.55 -12.63 5.44
N TYR A 166 -8.86 -11.35 5.36
CA TYR A 166 -9.05 -10.51 6.54
C TYR A 166 -10.25 -9.59 6.37
N GLU A 167 -10.86 -9.26 7.49
CA GLU A 167 -11.92 -8.27 7.58
C GLU A 167 -11.71 -7.37 8.79
N GLY A 168 -12.15 -6.14 8.69
CA GLY A 168 -12.03 -5.16 9.75
C GLY A 168 -13.12 -4.10 9.67
N ARG A 169 -13.19 -3.30 10.72
CA ARG A 169 -14.09 -2.16 10.82
C ARG A 169 -13.34 -0.96 11.33
N ILE A 170 -13.60 0.17 10.72
CA ILE A 170 -13.03 1.46 11.12
C ILE A 170 -14.22 2.35 11.47
N SER A 171 -14.31 2.76 12.73
CA SER A 171 -15.33 3.73 13.15
C SER A 171 -15.10 5.06 12.42
N CYS A 172 -16.15 5.61 11.83
CA CYS A 172 -16.08 6.81 11.00
C CYS A 172 -17.42 7.54 11.09
N ASP A 173 -17.52 8.49 12.02
CA ASP A 173 -18.75 9.19 12.33
C ASP A 173 -19.31 9.93 11.11
N GLY A 174 -20.60 9.83 10.89
CA GLY A 174 -21.31 10.53 9.80
C GLY A 174 -21.19 9.88 8.42
N VAL A 175 -20.72 8.65 8.31
CA VAL A 175 -20.77 7.87 7.08
C VAL A 175 -22.06 7.04 7.06
N GLU A 176 -22.82 7.12 5.94
CA GLU A 176 -24.04 6.37 5.69
C GLU A 176 -23.92 5.45 4.46
#